data_cb7831e66e08e37b6b95d058ab3efc84
#
_entry.id   cb7831e66e08e37b6b95d058ab3efc84
#
_cell.length_a   1.000
_cell.length_b   1.000
_cell.length_c   1.000
_cell.angle_alpha   90.00
_cell.angle_beta   90.00
_cell.angle_gamma   90.00
#
_symmetry.space_group_name_H-M   'P 1'
#
loop_
_entity.id
_entity.type
_entity.pdbx_description
1 polymer ?
#
loop_
_entity_poly.entity_id
_entity_poly.type
_entity_poly.pdbx_seq_one_letter_code
_entity_poly.pdbx_strand_id
1 'polypeptide(L)'
;PLVDNVNLMTYDFYGSGSAKTGHHTALSSNEYQDRSAESSIEALMNLGVKPSQIFIGAAFYIKTFKNVANINNGLHQNAEWNRSYNQINFEDVRSNFNFYWDDLANSPYAYDSINKIFATFDDHKSIKLKSKYALDKKLGGIMFWQLMNDKKQNGLLKTMVNTIKP
;
A
#
# COMPACT_ATOMS: atom_id res chain seq x y z
N PRO A 1 13.14 24.09 13.11
CA PRO A 1 12.93 22.71 12.70
C PRO A 1 14.25 22.11 12.24
N LEU A 2 14.44 20.79 12.46
CA LEU A 2 15.66 20.08 12.01
C LEU A 2 15.57 19.63 10.56
N VAL A 3 14.35 19.53 10.00
CA VAL A 3 14.06 19.13 8.63
C VAL A 3 12.92 19.97 8.04
N ASP A 4 12.93 20.14 6.73
CA ASP A 4 11.88 20.89 6.03
C ASP A 4 10.68 19.99 5.69
N ASN A 5 10.93 18.71 5.36
CA ASN A 5 9.93 17.75 4.91
C ASN A 5 10.12 16.39 5.58
N VAL A 6 9.02 15.65 5.73
CA VAL A 6 8.97 14.29 6.23
C VAL A 6 8.42 13.39 5.14
N ASN A 7 9.28 12.58 4.52
CA ASN A 7 8.88 11.52 3.61
C ASN A 7 8.44 10.31 4.43
N LEU A 8 7.14 10.21 4.70
CA LEU A 8 6.59 9.18 5.56
C LEU A 8 6.39 7.88 4.79
N MET A 9 7.17 6.86 5.13
CA MET A 9 7.12 5.54 4.50
C MET A 9 5.89 4.76 4.96
N THR A 10 4.70 5.15 4.49
CA THR A 10 3.40 4.54 4.81
C THR A 10 3.17 3.25 4.03
N TYR A 11 4.15 2.37 4.14
CA TYR A 11 4.15 1.02 3.58
C TYR A 11 5.01 0.10 4.47
N ASP A 12 5.08 -1.18 4.12
CA ASP A 12 5.76 -2.20 4.93
C ASP A 12 5.12 -2.46 6.30
N PHE A 13 3.83 -2.14 6.46
CA PHE A 13 3.09 -2.47 7.68
C PHE A 13 3.04 -3.98 7.94
N TYR A 14 3.04 -4.77 6.87
CA TYR A 14 3.18 -6.22 6.88
C TYR A 14 4.35 -6.66 5.98
N GLY A 15 5.13 -7.62 6.42
CA GLY A 15 6.33 -8.09 5.72
C GLY A 15 6.96 -9.32 6.35
N SER A 16 8.27 -9.48 6.22
CA SER A 16 9.01 -10.68 6.63
C SER A 16 8.91 -11.05 8.12
N GLY A 17 8.59 -10.09 8.98
CA GLY A 17 8.37 -10.32 10.43
C GLY A 17 6.90 -10.56 10.80
N SER A 18 5.97 -10.57 9.83
CA SER A 18 4.54 -10.74 10.12
C SER A 18 4.14 -12.21 10.12
N ALA A 19 3.46 -12.64 11.19
CA ALA A 19 2.90 -13.99 11.31
C ALA A 19 1.49 -14.12 10.67
N LYS A 20 0.93 -13.01 10.21
CA LYS A 20 -0.39 -12.95 9.56
C LYS A 20 -0.34 -12.07 8.32
N THR A 21 -1.27 -12.33 7.39
CA THR A 21 -1.54 -11.45 6.26
C THR A 21 -2.24 -10.19 6.69
N GLY A 22 -2.03 -9.11 5.93
CA GLY A 22 -2.65 -7.80 6.10
C GLY A 22 -2.18 -6.88 4.99
N HIS A 23 -2.70 -5.66 4.95
CA HIS A 23 -2.32 -4.68 3.94
C HIS A 23 -1.01 -4.01 4.30
N HIS A 24 0.03 -4.22 3.48
CA HIS A 24 1.33 -3.60 3.75
C HIS A 24 1.35 -2.10 3.46
N THR A 25 0.32 -1.58 2.80
CA THR A 25 0.25 -0.18 2.37
C THR A 25 -1.18 0.39 2.42
N ALA A 26 -1.96 -0.02 3.47
CA ALA A 26 -3.33 0.45 3.69
C ALA A 26 -3.41 1.98 3.79
N LEU A 27 -4.45 2.58 3.20
CA LEU A 27 -4.76 3.99 3.43
C LEU A 27 -5.39 4.18 4.80
N SER A 28 -6.42 3.40 5.14
CA SER A 28 -7.20 3.55 6.38
C SER A 28 -6.97 2.38 7.34
N SER A 29 -7.01 2.64 8.64
CA SER A 29 -7.03 1.61 9.68
C SER A 29 -8.43 1.10 9.96
N ASN A 30 -8.52 -0.11 10.54
CA ASN A 30 -9.76 -0.73 10.93
C ASN A 30 -9.54 -1.62 12.18
N GLU A 31 -10.57 -2.32 12.63
CA GLU A 31 -10.52 -3.20 13.80
C GLU A 31 -9.53 -4.37 13.71
N TYR A 32 -9.11 -4.77 12.50
CA TYR A 32 -8.17 -5.85 12.25
C TYR A 32 -6.74 -5.36 11.99
N GLN A 33 -6.59 -4.08 11.63
CA GLN A 33 -5.31 -3.47 11.29
C GLN A 33 -5.29 -2.01 11.73
N ASP A 34 -4.55 -1.71 12.80
CA ASP A 34 -4.40 -0.39 13.41
C ASP A 34 -3.42 0.53 12.66
N ARG A 35 -2.45 -0.05 11.93
CA ARG A 35 -1.44 0.69 11.18
C ARG A 35 -1.90 0.97 9.75
N SER A 36 -1.94 2.26 9.41
CA SER A 36 -2.30 2.74 8.08
C SER A 36 -1.55 4.04 7.75
N ALA A 37 -1.70 4.53 6.52
CA ALA A 37 -1.18 5.83 6.13
C ALA A 37 -1.86 6.95 6.92
N GLU A 38 -3.19 6.89 7.09
CA GLU A 38 -3.95 7.88 7.88
C GLU A 38 -3.48 7.94 9.32
N SER A 39 -3.45 6.79 10.03
CA SER A 39 -3.04 6.78 11.44
C SER A 39 -1.61 7.28 11.65
N SER A 40 -0.71 6.99 10.69
CA SER A 40 0.68 7.46 10.74
C SER A 40 0.79 8.97 10.52
N ILE A 41 0.01 9.54 9.60
CA ILE A 41 -0.04 10.98 9.33
C ILE A 41 -0.66 11.71 10.51
N GLU A 42 -1.77 11.23 11.05
CA GLU A 42 -2.44 11.82 12.21
C GLU A 42 -1.53 11.83 13.44
N ALA A 43 -0.76 10.76 13.66
CA ALA A 43 0.22 10.74 14.75
C ALA A 43 1.26 11.87 14.63
N LEU A 44 1.79 12.13 13.43
CA LEU A 44 2.72 13.24 13.21
C LEU A 44 2.04 14.61 13.38
N MET A 45 0.83 14.76 12.87
CA MET A 45 0.08 16.02 13.02
C MET A 45 -0.22 16.32 14.51
N ASN A 46 -0.57 15.30 15.28
CA ASN A 46 -0.80 15.42 16.74
C ASN A 46 0.49 15.79 17.51
N LEU A 47 1.66 15.46 16.97
CA LEU A 47 2.96 15.88 17.48
C LEU A 47 3.39 17.29 16.98
N GLY A 48 2.51 17.99 16.24
CA GLY A 48 2.73 19.36 15.79
C GLY A 48 3.44 19.49 14.43
N VAL A 49 3.64 18.41 13.70
CA VAL A 49 4.17 18.48 12.33
C VAL A 49 3.09 19.05 11.41
N LYS A 50 3.42 20.10 10.66
CA LYS A 50 2.46 20.73 9.74
C LYS A 50 2.12 19.79 8.59
N PRO A 51 0.85 19.68 8.17
CA PRO A 51 0.46 18.87 7.02
C PRO A 51 1.30 19.11 5.77
N SER A 52 1.61 20.38 5.46
CA SER A 52 2.42 20.77 4.30
C SER A 52 3.87 20.27 4.32
N GLN A 53 4.35 19.75 5.45
CA GLN A 53 5.68 19.14 5.58
C GLN A 53 5.65 17.63 5.41
N ILE A 54 4.46 16.98 5.40
CA ILE A 54 4.30 15.52 5.36
C ILE A 54 4.05 15.08 3.92
N PHE A 55 4.82 14.09 3.45
CA PHE A 55 4.62 13.41 2.18
C PHE A 55 4.17 11.96 2.46
N ILE A 56 2.95 11.62 2.02
CA ILE A 56 2.42 10.25 2.16
C ILE A 56 3.16 9.30 1.21
N GLY A 57 3.49 8.09 1.68
CA GLY A 57 4.18 7.07 0.92
C GLY A 57 3.25 6.14 0.14
N ALA A 58 3.66 5.77 -1.06
CA ALA A 58 3.02 4.77 -1.91
C ALA A 58 4.00 3.65 -2.27
N ALA A 59 3.51 2.41 -2.35
CA ALA A 59 4.33 1.24 -2.65
C ALA A 59 4.18 0.83 -4.12
N PHE A 60 5.25 0.95 -4.89
CA PHE A 60 5.28 0.48 -6.28
C PHE A 60 5.79 -0.96 -6.38
N TYR A 61 5.52 -1.76 -5.34
CA TYR A 61 5.90 -3.15 -5.25
C TYR A 61 4.82 -3.96 -4.50
N ILE A 62 4.84 -5.25 -4.72
CA ILE A 62 3.90 -6.22 -4.19
C ILE A 62 4.62 -7.08 -3.15
N LYS A 63 4.00 -7.30 -2.01
CA LYS A 63 4.45 -8.30 -1.02
C LYS A 63 3.56 -9.52 -1.07
N THR A 64 4.17 -10.70 -0.97
CA THR A 64 3.43 -11.95 -0.96
C THR A 64 3.76 -12.81 0.26
N PHE A 65 2.75 -13.57 0.69
CA PHE A 65 2.80 -14.51 1.79
C PHE A 65 2.34 -15.87 1.29
N LYS A 66 2.91 -16.95 1.80
CA LYS A 66 2.59 -18.34 1.45
C LYS A 66 1.96 -19.06 2.63
N ASN A 67 1.47 -20.28 2.37
CA ASN A 67 0.81 -21.15 3.35
C ASN A 67 -0.44 -20.52 3.99
N VAL A 68 -1.13 -19.68 3.22
CA VAL A 68 -2.29 -18.90 3.67
C VAL A 68 -3.55 -19.72 3.49
N ALA A 69 -4.36 -19.87 4.55
CA ALA A 69 -5.64 -20.55 4.48
C ALA A 69 -6.64 -19.81 3.58
N ASN A 70 -7.46 -20.57 2.82
CA ASN A 70 -8.54 -20.01 2.01
C ASN A 70 -9.75 -19.66 2.88
N ILE A 71 -9.57 -18.72 3.79
CA ILE A 71 -10.59 -18.14 4.65
C ILE A 71 -10.51 -16.61 4.43
N ASN A 72 -11.64 -15.96 4.20
CA ASN A 72 -11.71 -14.54 3.88
C ASN A 72 -10.72 -14.14 2.74
N ASN A 73 -10.64 -14.97 1.71
CA ASN A 73 -9.70 -14.81 0.58
C ASN A 73 -8.24 -14.57 1.04
N GLY A 74 -7.83 -15.24 2.11
CA GLY A 74 -6.49 -15.15 2.66
C GLY A 74 -6.20 -13.90 3.51
N LEU A 75 -7.15 -12.97 3.69
CA LEU A 75 -6.94 -11.76 4.49
C LEU A 75 -7.03 -12.08 6.00
N HIS A 76 -6.08 -11.54 6.79
CA HIS A 76 -5.94 -11.70 8.25
C HIS A 76 -5.70 -13.14 8.70
N GLN A 77 -5.16 -13.99 7.82
CA GLN A 77 -4.83 -15.38 8.11
C GLN A 77 -3.39 -15.55 8.57
N ASN A 78 -3.10 -16.63 9.30
CA ASN A 78 -1.73 -17.03 9.57
C ASN A 78 -0.98 -17.26 8.25
N ALA A 79 0.26 -16.83 8.20
CA ALA A 79 1.03 -16.81 6.97
C ALA A 79 2.55 -16.85 7.24
N GLU A 80 3.26 -17.25 6.23
CA GLU A 80 4.71 -17.14 6.16
C GLU A 80 5.10 -16.16 5.07
N TRP A 81 6.18 -15.39 5.30
CA TRP A 81 6.76 -14.55 4.28
C TRP A 81 7.15 -15.37 3.04
N ASN A 82 6.83 -14.86 1.86
CA ASN A 82 7.24 -15.46 0.59
C ASN A 82 8.29 -14.58 -0.11
N ARG A 83 7.87 -13.53 -0.80
CA ARG A 83 8.76 -12.61 -1.53
C ARG A 83 8.08 -11.29 -1.88
N SER A 84 8.88 -10.35 -2.40
CA SER A 84 8.38 -9.16 -3.08
C SER A 84 8.51 -9.28 -4.59
N TYR A 85 7.62 -8.59 -5.32
CA TYR A 85 7.67 -8.40 -6.77
C TYR A 85 7.66 -6.91 -7.08
N ASN A 86 8.29 -6.50 -8.19
CA ASN A 86 7.96 -5.23 -8.82
C ASN A 86 6.68 -5.37 -9.66
N GLN A 87 6.12 -4.26 -10.15
CA GLN A 87 4.87 -4.26 -10.93
C GLN A 87 4.99 -5.07 -12.24
N ILE A 88 6.18 -5.09 -12.84
CA ILE A 88 6.43 -5.79 -14.11
C ILE A 88 6.46 -7.31 -13.87
N ASN A 89 7.28 -7.77 -12.92
CA ASN A 89 7.44 -9.21 -12.66
C ASN A 89 6.18 -9.83 -12.04
N PHE A 90 5.31 -9.03 -11.41
CA PHE A 90 4.04 -9.53 -10.90
C PHE A 90 3.06 -9.86 -12.03
N GLU A 91 3.14 -9.19 -13.18
CA GLU A 91 2.29 -9.53 -14.34
C GLU A 91 2.49 -10.96 -14.81
N ASP A 92 3.69 -11.52 -14.69
CA ASP A 92 3.99 -12.91 -15.11
C ASP A 92 3.21 -13.96 -14.29
N VAL A 93 2.83 -13.63 -13.07
CA VAL A 93 2.11 -14.53 -12.14
C VAL A 93 0.68 -14.05 -11.85
N ARG A 94 0.28 -12.88 -12.35
CA ARG A 94 -0.98 -12.22 -12.05
C ARG A 94 -2.21 -13.08 -12.35
N SER A 95 -2.17 -13.88 -13.42
CA SER A 95 -3.27 -14.75 -13.84
C SER A 95 -3.66 -15.82 -12.82
N ASN A 96 -2.78 -16.14 -11.88
CA ASN A 96 -3.02 -17.13 -10.82
C ASN A 96 -3.86 -16.55 -9.66
N PHE A 97 -4.02 -15.22 -9.62
CA PHE A 97 -4.64 -14.52 -8.51
C PHE A 97 -6.05 -14.04 -8.84
N ASN A 98 -6.95 -14.17 -7.87
CA ASN A 98 -8.19 -13.41 -7.80
C ASN A 98 -7.94 -12.11 -7.04
N PHE A 99 -8.43 -10.97 -7.57
CA PHE A 99 -8.22 -9.64 -7.03
C PHE A 99 -9.43 -9.18 -6.23
N TYR A 100 -9.17 -8.55 -5.10
CA TYR A 100 -10.16 -8.09 -4.16
C TYR A 100 -9.85 -6.65 -3.72
N TRP A 101 -10.85 -6.02 -3.16
CA TRP A 101 -10.76 -4.70 -2.54
C TRP A 101 -11.29 -4.76 -1.13
N ASP A 102 -10.54 -4.24 -0.16
CA ASP A 102 -10.99 -4.04 1.21
C ASP A 102 -11.46 -2.59 1.38
N ASP A 103 -12.77 -2.39 1.51
CA ASP A 103 -13.37 -1.07 1.68
C ASP A 103 -13.03 -0.44 3.04
N LEU A 104 -12.77 -1.25 4.08
CA LEU A 104 -12.39 -0.75 5.40
C LEU A 104 -10.97 -0.19 5.41
N ALA A 105 -10.04 -0.88 4.76
CA ALA A 105 -8.65 -0.47 4.67
C ALA A 105 -8.36 0.48 3.50
N ASN A 106 -9.31 0.67 2.58
CA ASN A 106 -9.12 1.35 1.31
C ASN A 106 -7.88 0.84 0.56
N SER A 107 -7.77 -0.49 0.45
CA SER A 107 -6.58 -1.16 -0.05
C SER A 107 -6.91 -2.39 -0.91
N PRO A 108 -6.19 -2.61 -2.03
CA PRO A 108 -6.30 -3.83 -2.81
C PRO A 108 -5.51 -4.97 -2.21
N TYR A 109 -5.96 -6.19 -2.49
CA TYR A 109 -5.21 -7.41 -2.24
C TYR A 109 -5.58 -8.48 -3.28
N ALA A 110 -4.81 -9.58 -3.32
CA ALA A 110 -5.11 -10.68 -4.19
C ALA A 110 -4.78 -12.01 -3.52
N TYR A 111 -5.48 -13.07 -3.93
CA TYR A 111 -5.29 -14.39 -3.38
C TYR A 111 -5.30 -15.46 -4.47
N ASP A 112 -4.26 -16.30 -4.47
CA ASP A 112 -4.15 -17.52 -5.25
C ASP A 112 -4.57 -18.69 -4.35
N SER A 113 -5.79 -19.19 -4.56
CA SER A 113 -6.37 -20.26 -3.74
C SER A 113 -5.74 -21.63 -4.00
N ILE A 114 -5.12 -21.83 -5.17
CA ILE A 114 -4.47 -23.08 -5.56
C ILE A 114 -3.12 -23.21 -4.83
N ASN A 115 -2.29 -22.16 -4.95
CA ASN A 115 -0.97 -22.13 -4.36
C ASN A 115 -0.95 -21.57 -2.93
N LYS A 116 -2.11 -21.14 -2.40
CA LYS A 116 -2.28 -20.57 -1.06
C LYS A 116 -1.35 -19.36 -0.84
N ILE A 117 -1.31 -18.45 -1.83
CA ILE A 117 -0.48 -17.25 -1.80
C ILE A 117 -1.38 -16.02 -1.69
N PHE A 118 -1.12 -15.19 -0.69
CA PHE A 118 -1.73 -13.86 -0.52
C PHE A 118 -0.78 -12.79 -1.05
N ALA A 119 -1.33 -11.78 -1.73
CA ALA A 119 -0.59 -10.63 -2.23
C ALA A 119 -1.22 -9.31 -1.75
N THR A 120 -0.40 -8.36 -1.34
CA THR A 120 -0.80 -7.02 -0.91
C THR A 120 0.06 -5.97 -1.62
N PHE A 121 -0.55 -4.87 -2.07
CA PHE A 121 0.08 -3.90 -2.98
C PHE A 121 -0.71 -2.60 -3.05
N ASP A 122 -0.16 -1.59 -3.74
CA ASP A 122 -0.92 -0.47 -4.28
C ASP A 122 -1.30 -0.73 -5.75
N ASP A 123 -2.51 -0.31 -6.13
CA ASP A 123 -3.02 -0.30 -7.50
C ASP A 123 -3.44 1.12 -7.93
N HIS A 124 -3.99 1.26 -9.13
CA HIS A 124 -4.46 2.55 -9.63
C HIS A 124 -5.57 3.18 -8.76
N LYS A 125 -6.45 2.35 -8.15
CA LYS A 125 -7.52 2.84 -7.28
C LYS A 125 -6.94 3.36 -5.96
N SER A 126 -6.08 2.59 -5.29
CA SER A 126 -5.45 3.01 -4.02
C SER A 126 -4.53 4.22 -4.20
N ILE A 127 -3.74 4.29 -5.28
CA ILE A 127 -2.91 5.45 -5.61
C ILE A 127 -3.75 6.70 -5.81
N LYS A 128 -4.89 6.58 -6.52
CA LYS A 128 -5.82 7.72 -6.69
C LYS A 128 -6.38 8.18 -5.36
N LEU A 129 -6.75 7.26 -4.46
CA LEU A 129 -7.25 7.60 -3.13
C LEU A 129 -6.17 8.27 -2.27
N LYS A 130 -4.95 7.73 -2.24
CA LYS A 130 -3.82 8.34 -1.50
C LYS A 130 -3.48 9.72 -2.04
N SER A 131 -3.48 9.89 -3.37
CA SER A 131 -3.24 11.21 -4.00
C SER A 131 -4.33 12.22 -3.63
N LYS A 132 -5.60 11.83 -3.65
CA LYS A 132 -6.70 12.66 -3.20
C LYS A 132 -6.59 13.00 -1.71
N TYR A 133 -6.29 12.01 -0.87
CA TYR A 133 -6.08 12.22 0.56
C TYR A 133 -4.98 13.27 0.82
N ALA A 134 -3.87 13.20 0.06
CA ALA A 134 -2.81 14.20 0.17
C ALA A 134 -3.31 15.62 -0.17
N LEU A 135 -4.14 15.77 -1.21
CA LEU A 135 -4.74 17.05 -1.58
C LEU A 135 -5.74 17.55 -0.53
N ASP A 136 -6.67 16.70 -0.09
CA ASP A 136 -7.74 17.03 0.85
C ASP A 136 -7.19 17.44 2.23
N LYS A 137 -6.16 16.74 2.69
CA LYS A 137 -5.45 17.06 3.96
C LYS A 137 -4.39 18.14 3.81
N LYS A 138 -4.19 18.71 2.60
CA LYS A 138 -3.17 19.74 2.30
C LYS A 138 -1.77 19.29 2.72
N LEU A 139 -1.44 18.01 2.47
CA LEU A 139 -0.11 17.48 2.70
C LEU A 139 0.91 18.14 1.75
N GLY A 140 2.20 18.01 2.05
CA GLY A 140 3.29 18.46 1.18
C GLY A 140 3.31 17.74 -0.17
N GLY A 141 2.77 16.51 -0.21
CA GLY A 141 2.65 15.74 -1.43
C GLY A 141 2.55 14.23 -1.19
N ILE A 142 2.86 13.50 -2.24
CA ILE A 142 2.95 12.04 -2.20
C ILE A 142 4.32 11.60 -2.75
N MET A 143 4.97 10.67 -2.07
CA MET A 143 6.20 10.03 -2.51
C MET A 143 5.97 8.55 -2.74
N PHE A 144 6.89 7.86 -3.40
CA PHE A 144 6.75 6.44 -3.69
C PHE A 144 8.09 5.70 -3.67
N TRP A 145 8.05 4.43 -3.38
CA TRP A 145 9.15 3.49 -3.50
C TRP A 145 8.77 2.37 -4.45
N GLN A 146 9.46 2.19 -5.60
CA GLN A 146 10.43 3.07 -6.24
C GLN A 146 10.19 3.09 -7.76
N LEU A 147 10.74 4.07 -8.46
CA LEU A 147 10.52 4.28 -9.90
C LEU A 147 10.86 3.04 -10.75
N MET A 148 11.95 2.35 -10.43
CA MET A 148 12.37 1.15 -11.17
C MET A 148 11.39 -0.03 -11.07
N ASN A 149 10.44 0.02 -10.14
CA ASN A 149 9.42 -1.01 -9.95
C ASN A 149 8.15 -0.73 -10.75
N ASP A 150 7.99 0.50 -11.25
CA ASP A 150 6.78 0.89 -11.98
C ASP A 150 6.80 0.44 -13.45
N LYS A 151 5.64 0.32 -14.05
CA LYS A 151 5.49 0.06 -15.48
C LYS A 151 5.83 1.34 -16.26
N LYS A 152 6.59 1.20 -17.35
CA LYS A 152 6.93 2.32 -18.23
C LYS A 152 5.71 2.98 -18.87
N GLN A 153 4.68 2.19 -19.17
CA GLN A 153 3.42 2.66 -19.75
C GLN A 153 2.27 2.32 -18.80
N ASN A 154 1.36 3.28 -18.60
CA ASN A 154 0.21 3.14 -17.71
C ASN A 154 0.56 2.64 -16.30
N GLY A 155 1.71 3.06 -15.77
CA GLY A 155 2.15 2.77 -14.42
C GLY A 155 1.44 3.61 -13.35
N LEU A 156 1.74 3.31 -12.10
CA LEU A 156 1.14 3.97 -10.95
C LEU A 156 1.53 5.44 -10.86
N LEU A 157 2.76 5.80 -11.29
CA LEU A 157 3.22 7.19 -11.35
C LEU A 157 2.31 8.06 -12.25
N LYS A 158 1.89 7.52 -13.41
CA LYS A 158 0.98 8.24 -14.30
C LYS A 158 -0.36 8.54 -13.62
N THR A 159 -0.90 7.59 -12.86
CA THR A 159 -2.14 7.79 -12.09
C THR A 159 -1.96 8.84 -11.02
N MET A 160 -0.85 8.80 -10.29
CA MET A 160 -0.49 9.78 -9.27
C MET A 160 -0.45 11.19 -9.86
N VAL A 161 0.32 11.39 -10.94
CA VAL A 161 0.46 12.68 -11.62
C VAL A 161 -0.89 13.20 -12.13
N ASN A 162 -1.67 12.35 -12.80
CA ASN A 162 -2.99 12.73 -13.34
C ASN A 162 -4.01 13.07 -12.25
N THR A 163 -3.82 12.58 -11.03
CA THR A 163 -4.71 12.90 -9.90
C THR A 163 -4.33 14.23 -9.24
N ILE A 164 -3.04 14.53 -9.14
CA ILE A 164 -2.53 15.73 -8.47
C ILE A 164 -2.58 16.95 -9.40
N LYS A 165 -2.37 16.72 -10.69
CA LYS A 165 -2.39 17.77 -11.74
C LYS A 165 -3.41 17.36 -12.80
N PRO A 166 -4.71 17.56 -12.52
CA PRO A 166 -5.77 17.26 -13.49
C PRO A 166 -5.73 18.19 -14.72
#